data_736ed44a2b146b1c6f289a4c9c59a090
#
_entry.id   736ed44a2b146b1c6f289a4c9c59a090
#
_cell.length_a   1.000
_cell.length_b   1.000
_cell.length_c   1.000
_cell.angle_alpha   90.00
_cell.angle_beta   90.00
_cell.angle_gamma   90.00
#
_symmetry.space_group_name_H-M   'P 1'
#
loop_
_entity.id
_entity.type
_entity.pdbx_description
1 polymer ?
#
loop_
_entity_poly.entity_id
_entity_poly.type
_entity_poly.pdbx_seq_one_letter_code
_entity_poly.pdbx_strand_id
1 'polypeptide(L)'
;MERENIYISLIALGCSKNLVDAECMSGDLKKAGYNIVDDIRDSDVVVINTCGFIESAKKEAIETILDAADYKAAEMCKVKKIVVTGCLPQRYSGDILKDLPEVDIVMGTSHYQDIVQAVDSLFSDEDPPREYVSEAGGIAHLNNDRQISTGSYAWLKIGEGCLNRCSFCAIPIIRGKFVSRPLEDIIEEAKLIASNGISEIILAAQDTTNYGLDLYKKRNLPVLLRELSKIEGIESIRVMYGYMDGIDDVLINEIKTNDKVCKYLDIPIQHGDDTILKAMHRKDTVDLITTRLQRLRSEIPGIIIRTTVMVGFPGETEEQFTNLKENLKRWRFDRLGCFMFSPEEGTPAYDMPDQIDEATKERRYKEVYELQSEISKEYNEARLDSEVEVMVDSISEDGIFYQGRSYGEAPDVDPVINVAATKEELVIGKRYKVRIVDCSEYELTGVTI
;
A
#
# COMPACT_ATOMS: atom_id res chain seq x y z
N MET A 1 -2.71 -18.10 -31.86
CA MET A 1 -3.60 -18.86 -30.93
C MET A 1 -4.78 -17.93 -30.61
N GLU A 2 -6.01 -18.46 -30.51
CA GLU A 2 -7.17 -17.61 -30.13
C GLU A 2 -7.10 -17.29 -28.65
N ARG A 3 -7.33 -16.03 -28.25
CA ARG A 3 -7.20 -15.54 -26.86
C ARG A 3 -8.04 -16.31 -25.86
N GLU A 4 -9.23 -16.77 -26.27
CA GLU A 4 -10.16 -17.58 -25.47
C GLU A 4 -9.59 -18.94 -25.05
N ASN A 5 -8.49 -19.39 -25.67
CA ASN A 5 -7.80 -20.64 -25.36
C ASN A 5 -6.50 -20.41 -24.55
N ILE A 6 -6.22 -19.16 -24.10
CA ILE A 6 -5.05 -18.81 -23.35
C ILE A 6 -5.48 -18.45 -21.92
N TYR A 7 -4.85 -19.10 -20.96
CA TYR A 7 -5.07 -18.91 -19.52
C TYR A 7 -3.92 -18.11 -18.92
N ILE A 8 -4.25 -17.10 -18.13
CA ILE A 8 -3.27 -16.18 -17.52
C ILE A 8 -3.45 -16.17 -16.02
N SER A 9 -2.37 -16.41 -15.27
CA SER A 9 -2.31 -16.15 -13.84
C SER A 9 -1.57 -14.84 -13.61
N LEU A 10 -2.08 -14.02 -12.68
CA LEU A 10 -1.51 -12.73 -12.35
C LEU A 10 -1.18 -12.68 -10.86
N ILE A 11 0.10 -12.50 -10.54
CA ILE A 11 0.62 -12.41 -9.18
C ILE A 11 0.97 -10.95 -8.89
N ALA A 12 0.40 -10.38 -7.81
CA ALA A 12 0.68 -9.03 -7.36
C ALA A 12 1.52 -9.07 -6.08
N LEU A 13 2.75 -8.56 -6.16
CA LEU A 13 3.67 -8.46 -5.03
C LEU A 13 3.78 -7.01 -4.53
N GLY A 14 4.08 -6.87 -3.25
CA GLY A 14 4.43 -5.61 -2.64
C GLY A 14 3.22 -4.83 -2.10
N CYS A 15 2.96 -3.61 -2.58
CA CYS A 15 2.04 -2.67 -1.94
C CYS A 15 0.66 -2.60 -2.61
N SER A 16 -0.29 -1.97 -1.91
CA SER A 16 -1.65 -1.71 -2.42
C SER A 16 -1.71 -1.02 -3.79
N LYS A 17 -0.70 -0.20 -4.15
CA LYS A 17 -0.66 0.43 -5.47
C LYS A 17 -0.36 -0.59 -6.56
N ASN A 18 0.54 -1.55 -6.30
CA ASN A 18 0.79 -2.67 -7.20
C ASN A 18 -0.43 -3.58 -7.34
N LEU A 19 -1.18 -3.80 -6.26
CA LEU A 19 -2.43 -4.54 -6.32
C LEU A 19 -3.43 -3.89 -7.27
N VAL A 20 -3.65 -2.57 -7.15
CA VAL A 20 -4.53 -1.83 -8.09
C VAL A 20 -4.04 -1.94 -9.52
N ASP A 21 -2.72 -1.82 -9.77
CA ASP A 21 -2.15 -1.94 -11.11
C ASP A 21 -2.39 -3.35 -11.68
N ALA A 22 -2.23 -4.39 -10.86
CA ALA A 22 -2.50 -5.78 -11.24
C ALA A 22 -3.99 -6.02 -11.56
N GLU A 23 -4.89 -5.47 -10.76
CA GLU A 23 -6.34 -5.56 -10.99
C GLU A 23 -6.77 -4.84 -12.28
N CYS A 24 -6.15 -3.71 -12.63
CA CYS A 24 -6.37 -3.04 -13.91
C CYS A 24 -5.88 -3.91 -15.08
N MET A 25 -4.66 -4.45 -15.00
CA MET A 25 -4.14 -5.36 -16.04
C MET A 25 -5.00 -6.61 -16.20
N SER A 26 -5.47 -7.19 -15.09
CA SER A 26 -6.41 -8.33 -15.12
C SER A 26 -7.70 -8.00 -15.85
N GLY A 27 -8.25 -6.80 -15.60
CA GLY A 27 -9.43 -6.30 -16.29
C GLY A 27 -9.23 -6.13 -17.79
N ASP A 28 -8.10 -5.52 -18.19
CA ASP A 28 -7.77 -5.32 -19.61
C ASP A 28 -7.58 -6.66 -20.35
N LEU A 29 -6.90 -7.62 -19.73
CA LEU A 29 -6.72 -8.97 -20.28
C LEU A 29 -8.05 -9.70 -20.42
N LYS A 30 -8.91 -9.67 -19.41
CA LYS A 30 -10.24 -10.29 -19.45
C LYS A 30 -11.13 -9.65 -20.52
N LYS A 31 -11.11 -8.33 -20.64
CA LYS A 31 -11.85 -7.58 -21.67
C LYS A 31 -11.35 -7.91 -23.08
N ALA A 32 -10.06 -8.20 -23.22
CA ALA A 32 -9.46 -8.61 -24.47
C ALA A 32 -9.80 -10.08 -24.86
N GLY A 33 -10.45 -10.86 -23.98
CA GLY A 33 -10.89 -12.23 -24.24
C GLY A 33 -9.97 -13.31 -23.68
N TYR A 34 -9.01 -12.97 -22.80
CA TYR A 34 -8.19 -13.95 -22.09
C TYR A 34 -8.92 -14.53 -20.87
N ASN A 35 -8.57 -15.77 -20.50
CA ASN A 35 -9.07 -16.40 -19.28
C ASN A 35 -8.12 -16.12 -18.11
N ILE A 36 -8.63 -15.53 -17.05
CA ILE A 36 -7.86 -15.31 -15.82
C ILE A 36 -8.09 -16.49 -14.87
N VAL A 37 -6.99 -17.05 -14.33
CA VAL A 37 -7.00 -18.19 -13.40
C VAL A 37 -6.14 -17.88 -12.17
N ASP A 38 -6.53 -18.45 -11.04
CA ASP A 38 -5.83 -18.23 -9.77
C ASP A 38 -4.58 -19.12 -9.63
N ASP A 39 -4.66 -20.39 -10.08
CA ASP A 39 -3.55 -21.33 -9.97
C ASP A 39 -2.56 -21.15 -11.12
N ILE A 40 -1.34 -20.78 -10.76
CA ILE A 40 -0.23 -20.60 -11.70
C ILE A 40 -0.01 -21.86 -12.59
N ARG A 41 -0.22 -23.07 -12.03
CA ARG A 41 0.00 -24.34 -12.72
C ARG A 41 -0.98 -24.59 -13.86
N ASP A 42 -2.13 -23.92 -13.82
CA ASP A 42 -3.17 -24.01 -14.85
C ASP A 42 -3.09 -22.91 -15.91
N SER A 43 -2.13 -21.98 -15.78
CA SER A 43 -1.97 -20.87 -16.72
C SER A 43 -0.96 -21.18 -17.83
N ASP A 44 -1.20 -20.64 -19.02
CA ASP A 44 -0.23 -20.62 -20.14
C ASP A 44 0.77 -19.48 -20.00
N VAL A 45 0.34 -18.35 -19.39
CA VAL A 45 1.15 -17.16 -19.14
C VAL A 45 1.07 -16.77 -17.68
N VAL A 46 2.20 -16.54 -17.07
CA VAL A 46 2.30 -15.97 -15.71
C VAL A 46 2.72 -14.51 -15.81
N VAL A 47 1.92 -13.61 -15.29
CA VAL A 47 2.24 -12.19 -15.16
C VAL A 47 2.57 -11.90 -13.70
N ILE A 48 3.80 -11.44 -13.42
CA ILE A 48 4.27 -11.15 -12.06
C ILE A 48 4.46 -9.64 -11.93
N ASN A 49 3.56 -8.97 -11.20
CA ASN A 49 3.67 -7.55 -10.90
C ASN A 49 4.52 -7.36 -9.64
N THR A 50 5.75 -6.91 -9.80
CA THR A 50 6.81 -6.96 -8.80
C THR A 50 7.02 -5.64 -8.07
N CYS A 51 7.49 -5.72 -6.83
CA CYS A 51 8.02 -4.60 -6.07
C CYS A 51 9.55 -4.51 -6.25
N GLY A 52 10.08 -3.29 -6.36
CA GLY A 52 11.52 -3.03 -6.50
C GLY A 52 11.97 -1.88 -5.60
N PHE A 53 11.24 -1.64 -4.48
CA PHE A 53 11.45 -0.47 -3.63
C PHE A 53 12.52 -0.69 -2.56
N ILE A 54 12.55 -1.86 -1.93
CA ILE A 54 13.53 -2.21 -0.90
C ILE A 54 14.11 -3.61 -1.18
N GLU A 55 15.26 -3.91 -0.58
CA GLU A 55 16.00 -5.15 -0.84
C GLU A 55 15.18 -6.42 -0.57
N SER A 56 14.43 -6.48 0.54
CA SER A 56 13.57 -7.63 0.86
C SER A 56 12.49 -7.88 -0.20
N ALA A 57 11.89 -6.81 -0.73
CA ALA A 57 10.88 -6.93 -1.78
C ALA A 57 11.47 -7.31 -3.15
N LYS A 58 12.72 -6.90 -3.42
CA LYS A 58 13.46 -7.37 -4.61
C LYS A 58 13.73 -8.87 -4.52
N LYS A 59 14.15 -9.34 -3.35
CA LYS A 59 14.39 -10.76 -3.10
C LYS A 59 13.12 -11.59 -3.28
N GLU A 60 12.01 -11.20 -2.67
CA GLU A 60 10.70 -11.83 -2.84
C GLU A 60 10.30 -11.91 -4.33
N ALA A 61 10.49 -10.81 -5.07
CA ALA A 61 10.17 -10.77 -6.49
C ALA A 61 11.03 -11.76 -7.31
N ILE A 62 12.34 -11.83 -7.02
CA ILE A 62 13.25 -12.77 -7.70
C ILE A 62 12.88 -14.22 -7.36
N GLU A 63 12.61 -14.54 -6.10
CA GLU A 63 12.17 -15.86 -5.66
C GLU A 63 10.88 -16.27 -6.39
N THR A 64 9.89 -15.40 -6.48
CA THR A 64 8.64 -15.65 -7.21
C THR A 64 8.86 -15.88 -8.71
N ILE A 65 9.81 -15.15 -9.34
CA ILE A 65 10.16 -15.35 -10.75
C ILE A 65 10.81 -16.73 -10.96
N LEU A 66 11.70 -17.15 -10.05
CA LEU A 66 12.35 -18.45 -10.10
C LEU A 66 11.35 -19.60 -9.89
N ASP A 67 10.41 -19.44 -8.96
CA ASP A 67 9.31 -20.41 -8.79
C ASP A 67 8.47 -20.55 -10.07
N ALA A 68 8.16 -19.43 -10.73
CA ALA A 68 7.45 -19.45 -12.01
C ALA A 68 8.29 -20.14 -13.12
N ALA A 69 9.61 -19.96 -13.12
CA ALA A 69 10.52 -20.62 -14.05
C ALA A 69 10.56 -22.15 -13.81
N ASP A 70 10.53 -22.58 -12.55
CA ASP A 70 10.43 -24.01 -12.20
C ASP A 70 9.12 -24.62 -12.72
N TYR A 71 7.98 -23.91 -12.59
CA TYR A 71 6.71 -24.35 -13.18
C TYR A 71 6.77 -24.39 -14.70
N LYS A 72 7.45 -23.44 -15.35
CA LYS A 72 7.66 -23.44 -16.81
C LYS A 72 8.50 -24.62 -17.28
N ALA A 73 9.44 -25.09 -16.47
CA ALA A 73 10.28 -26.26 -16.77
C ALA A 73 9.59 -27.61 -16.46
N ALA A 74 8.52 -27.63 -15.66
CA ALA A 74 7.86 -28.84 -15.19
C ALA A 74 6.85 -29.37 -16.23
N GLU A 75 7.00 -30.60 -16.66
CA GLU A 75 6.10 -31.25 -17.67
C GLU A 75 4.62 -31.31 -17.23
N MET A 76 4.34 -31.30 -15.95
CA MET A 76 2.98 -31.37 -15.37
C MET A 76 2.26 -30.03 -15.34
N CYS A 77 2.96 -28.92 -15.56
CA CYS A 77 2.40 -27.57 -15.54
C CYS A 77 2.17 -27.05 -16.96
N LYS A 78 1.19 -26.14 -17.11
CA LYS A 78 0.84 -25.56 -18.42
C LYS A 78 1.68 -24.33 -18.75
N VAL A 79 2.45 -23.79 -17.80
CA VAL A 79 3.18 -22.53 -17.93
C VAL A 79 4.16 -22.57 -19.11
N LYS A 80 3.97 -21.65 -20.05
CA LYS A 80 4.81 -21.52 -21.26
C LYS A 80 5.57 -20.20 -21.29
N LYS A 81 5.00 -19.16 -20.69
CA LYS A 81 5.48 -17.80 -20.81
C LYS A 81 5.44 -17.07 -19.47
N ILE A 82 6.46 -16.23 -19.21
CA ILE A 82 6.61 -15.43 -18.02
C ILE A 82 6.77 -13.96 -18.42
N VAL A 83 5.87 -13.12 -17.92
CA VAL A 83 5.92 -11.65 -18.04
C VAL A 83 6.20 -11.07 -16.67
N VAL A 84 7.30 -10.34 -16.53
CA VAL A 84 7.65 -9.64 -15.30
C VAL A 84 7.37 -8.15 -15.46
N THR A 85 6.51 -7.60 -14.62
CA THR A 85 6.12 -6.19 -14.69
C THR A 85 6.29 -5.48 -13.35
N GLY A 86 6.16 -4.16 -13.33
CA GLY A 86 6.13 -3.38 -12.10
C GLY A 86 7.40 -2.60 -11.77
N CYS A 87 7.62 -2.45 -10.47
CA CYS A 87 8.69 -1.59 -9.95
C CYS A 87 10.10 -2.16 -10.19
N LEU A 88 10.25 -3.48 -10.13
CA LEU A 88 11.55 -4.11 -10.33
C LEU A 88 12.05 -3.96 -11.78
N PRO A 89 11.27 -4.31 -12.83
CA PRO A 89 11.70 -4.09 -14.21
C PRO A 89 11.90 -2.61 -14.56
N GLN A 90 11.15 -1.69 -13.95
CA GLN A 90 11.37 -0.26 -14.18
C GLN A 90 12.78 0.20 -13.81
N ARG A 91 13.44 -0.50 -12.88
CA ARG A 91 14.81 -0.20 -12.44
C ARG A 91 15.88 -1.08 -13.09
N TYR A 92 15.57 -2.35 -13.32
CA TYR A 92 16.55 -3.40 -13.58
C TYR A 92 16.16 -4.29 -14.79
N SER A 93 15.47 -3.74 -15.78
CA SER A 93 15.02 -4.51 -16.95
C SER A 93 16.14 -5.28 -17.65
N GLY A 94 17.28 -4.62 -17.89
CA GLY A 94 18.43 -5.23 -18.54
C GLY A 94 19.07 -6.37 -17.74
N ASP A 95 19.14 -6.23 -16.41
CA ASP A 95 19.68 -7.26 -15.52
C ASP A 95 18.73 -8.46 -15.48
N ILE A 96 17.42 -8.24 -15.38
CA ILE A 96 16.42 -9.30 -15.40
C ILE A 96 16.52 -10.12 -16.69
N LEU A 97 16.55 -9.48 -17.87
CA LEU A 97 16.61 -10.17 -19.15
C LEU A 97 17.94 -10.92 -19.35
N LYS A 98 19.01 -10.47 -18.72
CA LYS A 98 20.34 -11.10 -18.82
C LYS A 98 20.47 -12.26 -17.83
N ASP A 99 20.04 -12.08 -16.57
CA ASP A 99 20.34 -13.00 -15.48
C ASP A 99 19.20 -14.00 -15.23
N LEU A 100 17.99 -13.74 -15.77
CA LEU A 100 16.81 -14.60 -15.74
C LEU A 100 16.29 -14.87 -17.15
N PRO A 101 16.99 -15.73 -17.94
CA PRO A 101 16.66 -15.99 -19.34
C PRO A 101 15.28 -16.64 -19.54
N GLU A 102 14.68 -17.22 -18.51
CA GLU A 102 13.35 -17.83 -18.51
C GLU A 102 12.23 -16.78 -18.66
N VAL A 103 12.51 -15.51 -18.33
CA VAL A 103 11.57 -14.40 -18.48
C VAL A 103 11.44 -14.05 -19.96
N ASP A 104 10.22 -14.10 -20.48
CA ASP A 104 9.94 -13.82 -21.90
C ASP A 104 9.84 -12.31 -22.16
N ILE A 105 9.12 -11.55 -21.28
CA ILE A 105 8.93 -10.09 -21.40
C ILE A 105 9.13 -9.41 -20.04
N VAL A 106 9.75 -8.23 -20.07
CA VAL A 106 9.79 -7.29 -18.93
C VAL A 106 9.05 -6.00 -19.28
N MET A 107 8.28 -5.48 -18.31
CA MET A 107 7.47 -4.27 -18.47
C MET A 107 7.65 -3.32 -17.29
N GLY A 108 8.02 -2.08 -17.54
CA GLY A 108 8.09 -1.04 -16.52
C GLY A 108 6.71 -0.50 -16.13
N THR A 109 6.69 0.34 -15.10
CA THR A 109 5.45 0.94 -14.54
C THR A 109 4.71 1.87 -15.50
N SER A 110 5.39 2.38 -16.52
CA SER A 110 4.81 3.24 -17.56
C SER A 110 4.11 2.47 -18.68
N HIS A 111 4.14 1.14 -18.66
CA HIS A 111 3.63 0.30 -19.75
C HIS A 111 2.53 -0.69 -19.30
N TYR A 112 1.92 -0.53 -18.15
CA TYR A 112 0.83 -1.39 -17.69
C TYR A 112 -0.36 -1.46 -18.68
N GLN A 113 -0.69 -0.35 -19.35
CA GLN A 113 -1.73 -0.27 -20.37
C GLN A 113 -1.42 -1.12 -21.63
N ASP A 114 -0.17 -1.51 -21.84
CA ASP A 114 0.29 -2.26 -23.00
C ASP A 114 0.27 -3.79 -22.74
N ILE A 115 -0.25 -4.24 -21.59
CA ILE A 115 -0.23 -5.66 -21.17
C ILE A 115 -0.87 -6.59 -22.21
N VAL A 116 -1.98 -6.18 -22.82
CA VAL A 116 -2.66 -6.97 -23.85
C VAL A 116 -1.77 -7.14 -25.07
N GLN A 117 -1.14 -6.06 -25.54
CA GLN A 117 -0.22 -6.12 -26.67
C GLN A 117 1.01 -6.97 -26.37
N ALA A 118 1.56 -6.87 -25.16
CA ALA A 118 2.70 -7.65 -24.71
C ALA A 118 2.38 -9.16 -24.71
N VAL A 119 1.22 -9.53 -24.16
CA VAL A 119 0.78 -10.94 -24.16
C VAL A 119 0.48 -11.44 -25.57
N ASP A 120 -0.20 -10.66 -26.43
CA ASP A 120 -0.43 -11.03 -27.84
C ASP A 120 0.89 -11.35 -28.56
N SER A 121 1.92 -10.54 -28.31
CA SER A 121 3.22 -10.70 -28.98
C SER A 121 3.92 -12.02 -28.65
N LEU A 122 3.65 -12.61 -27.47
CA LEU A 122 4.22 -13.91 -27.06
C LEU A 122 3.76 -15.09 -27.92
N PHE A 123 2.64 -14.92 -28.64
CA PHE A 123 2.02 -15.96 -29.46
C PHE A 123 2.03 -15.60 -30.95
N SER A 124 2.70 -14.53 -31.35
CA SER A 124 2.91 -14.14 -32.73
C SER A 124 4.06 -14.95 -33.37
N ASP A 125 4.05 -15.04 -34.70
CA ASP A 125 5.15 -15.66 -35.46
C ASP A 125 6.36 -14.72 -35.64
N GLU A 126 6.24 -13.45 -35.19
CA GLU A 126 7.29 -12.46 -35.23
C GLU A 126 8.10 -12.51 -33.92
N ASP A 127 9.38 -12.13 -33.97
CA ASP A 127 10.22 -12.00 -32.77
C ASP A 127 9.75 -10.76 -31.94
N PRO A 128 9.10 -10.97 -30.78
CA PRO A 128 8.49 -9.85 -30.05
C PRO A 128 9.53 -9.02 -29.33
N PRO A 129 9.24 -7.72 -29.07
CA PRO A 129 10.01 -6.95 -28.12
C PRO A 129 9.98 -7.62 -26.74
N ARG A 130 11.16 -7.87 -26.16
CA ARG A 130 11.25 -8.44 -24.82
C ARG A 130 11.20 -7.38 -23.71
N GLU A 131 11.29 -6.11 -24.06
CA GLU A 131 11.40 -4.99 -23.13
C GLU A 131 10.39 -3.89 -23.47
N TYR A 132 9.53 -3.57 -22.50
CA TYR A 132 8.57 -2.46 -22.50
C TYR A 132 8.90 -1.54 -21.33
N VAL A 133 9.93 -0.72 -21.45
CA VAL A 133 10.38 0.21 -20.40
C VAL A 133 10.67 1.56 -21.00
N SER A 134 10.13 2.61 -20.38
CA SER A 134 10.38 4.01 -20.77
C SER A 134 10.46 4.89 -19.54
N GLU A 135 10.49 6.21 -19.71
CA GLU A 135 10.48 7.16 -18.60
C GLU A 135 9.27 6.90 -17.67
N ALA A 136 9.56 6.82 -16.38
CA ALA A 136 8.55 6.49 -15.38
C ALA A 136 7.49 7.60 -15.24
N GLY A 137 6.24 7.20 -15.06
CA GLY A 137 5.12 8.10 -14.77
C GLY A 137 3.88 7.83 -15.61
N GLY A 138 2.79 8.48 -15.22
CA GLY A 138 1.51 8.40 -15.92
C GLY A 138 0.46 7.55 -15.19
N ILE A 139 -0.77 7.75 -15.59
CA ILE A 139 -1.97 7.12 -15.00
C ILE A 139 -2.84 6.43 -16.07
N ALA A 140 -2.31 6.26 -17.28
CA ALA A 140 -3.08 5.76 -18.43
C ALA A 140 -3.67 4.35 -18.23
N HIS A 141 -3.04 3.54 -17.37
CA HIS A 141 -3.48 2.19 -17.02
C HIS A 141 -4.65 2.17 -16.02
N LEU A 142 -4.93 3.28 -15.32
CA LEU A 142 -6.01 3.33 -14.34
C LEU A 142 -7.34 3.48 -15.06
N ASN A 143 -8.13 2.43 -15.07
CA ASN A 143 -9.38 2.34 -15.80
C ASN A 143 -10.50 1.69 -14.96
N ASN A 144 -11.72 1.72 -15.49
CA ASN A 144 -12.91 1.23 -14.81
C ASN A 144 -13.21 -0.27 -15.10
N ASP A 145 -12.42 -0.95 -15.92
CA ASP A 145 -12.58 -2.38 -16.23
C ASP A 145 -11.87 -3.29 -15.21
N ARG A 146 -11.24 -2.70 -14.21
CA ARG A 146 -10.47 -3.31 -13.14
C ARG A 146 -11.23 -4.44 -12.44
N GLN A 147 -10.56 -5.58 -12.22
CA GLN A 147 -11.08 -6.72 -11.48
C GLN A 147 -10.65 -6.62 -10.01
N ILE A 148 -11.58 -6.14 -9.14
CA ILE A 148 -11.31 -5.99 -7.72
C ILE A 148 -11.17 -7.37 -7.08
N SER A 149 -10.08 -7.61 -6.39
CA SER A 149 -9.72 -8.89 -5.77
C SER A 149 -10.05 -8.97 -4.27
N THR A 150 -10.33 -7.83 -3.63
CA THR A 150 -10.69 -7.75 -2.20
C THR A 150 -12.20 -7.87 -2.03
N GLY A 151 -12.64 -8.56 -0.95
CA GLY A 151 -14.08 -8.84 -0.74
C GLY A 151 -14.83 -7.77 0.05
N SER A 152 -14.16 -7.09 0.98
CA SER A 152 -14.79 -6.20 1.97
C SER A 152 -14.44 -4.71 1.79
N TYR A 153 -13.34 -4.42 1.11
CA TYR A 153 -12.84 -3.07 0.84
C TYR A 153 -12.26 -2.98 -0.56
N ALA A 154 -12.00 -1.77 -1.04
CA ALA A 154 -11.25 -1.56 -2.28
C ALA A 154 -10.23 -0.42 -2.12
N TRP A 155 -9.02 -0.66 -2.58
CA TRP A 155 -8.04 0.40 -2.76
C TRP A 155 -8.43 1.26 -3.95
N LEU A 156 -8.48 2.58 -3.77
CA LEU A 156 -8.79 3.54 -4.82
C LEU A 156 -7.59 4.45 -5.04
N LYS A 157 -6.90 4.24 -6.14
CA LYS A 157 -5.69 4.99 -6.50
C LYS A 157 -6.08 6.36 -7.06
N ILE A 158 -5.68 7.43 -6.37
CA ILE A 158 -6.06 8.82 -6.72
C ILE A 158 -4.97 9.60 -7.45
N GLY A 159 -3.80 9.01 -7.60
CA GLY A 159 -2.66 9.57 -8.31
C GLY A 159 -1.48 8.61 -8.33
N GLU A 160 -0.47 8.93 -9.12
CA GLU A 160 0.76 8.16 -9.30
C GLU A 160 1.99 9.05 -9.19
N GLY A 161 3.12 8.49 -8.75
CA GLY A 161 4.37 9.22 -8.59
C GLY A 161 4.42 10.11 -7.34
N CYS A 162 5.49 10.85 -7.15
CA CYS A 162 5.68 11.69 -5.97
C CYS A 162 6.44 12.99 -6.28
N LEU A 163 6.01 14.11 -5.65
CA LEU A 163 6.71 15.39 -5.73
C LEU A 163 7.78 15.55 -4.63
N ASN A 164 7.71 14.73 -3.59
CA ASN A 164 8.69 14.75 -2.52
C ASN A 164 9.98 14.09 -3.01
N ARG A 165 11.10 14.67 -2.68
CA ARG A 165 12.42 14.20 -3.08
C ARG A 165 13.20 13.72 -1.87
N CYS A 166 12.58 12.83 -1.08
CA CYS A 166 13.25 12.23 0.07
C CYS A 166 14.54 11.54 -0.39
N SER A 167 15.65 11.80 0.31
CA SER A 167 16.98 11.37 -0.11
C SER A 167 17.18 9.85 -0.18
N PHE A 168 16.32 9.09 0.50
CA PHE A 168 16.35 7.62 0.57
C PHE A 168 15.38 6.93 -0.42
N CYS A 169 14.54 7.71 -1.12
CA CYS A 169 13.37 7.16 -1.79
C CYS A 169 13.57 6.99 -3.30
N ALA A 170 13.41 5.78 -3.79
CA ALA A 170 13.49 5.45 -5.21
C ALA A 170 12.17 5.70 -5.98
N ILE A 171 11.08 6.12 -5.33
CA ILE A 171 9.78 6.33 -5.98
C ILE A 171 9.85 7.29 -7.19
N PRO A 172 10.55 8.44 -7.14
CA PRO A 172 10.65 9.31 -8.31
C PRO A 172 11.31 8.63 -9.53
N ILE A 173 12.20 7.66 -9.30
CA ILE A 173 12.85 6.86 -10.35
C ILE A 173 11.88 5.81 -10.90
N ILE A 174 11.07 5.18 -10.03
CA ILE A 174 10.20 4.05 -10.36
C ILE A 174 8.84 4.50 -10.91
N ARG A 175 8.25 5.55 -10.30
CA ARG A 175 6.86 6.00 -10.55
C ARG A 175 6.77 7.41 -11.12
N GLY A 176 7.92 8.08 -11.26
CA GLY A 176 7.99 9.42 -11.84
C GLY A 176 7.45 10.53 -10.94
N LYS A 177 7.14 11.67 -11.58
CA LYS A 177 6.53 12.83 -10.92
C LYS A 177 5.05 12.54 -10.61
N PHE A 178 4.55 13.19 -9.58
CA PHE A 178 3.15 13.05 -9.17
C PHE A 178 2.19 13.54 -10.27
N VAL A 179 1.25 12.68 -10.61
CA VAL A 179 0.13 12.94 -11.54
C VAL A 179 -1.15 12.55 -10.83
N SER A 180 -2.02 13.53 -10.60
CA SER A 180 -3.35 13.30 -10.02
C SER A 180 -4.31 12.73 -11.06
N ARG A 181 -5.19 11.82 -10.65
CA ARG A 181 -6.35 11.44 -11.47
C ARG A 181 -7.40 12.54 -11.47
N PRO A 182 -8.10 12.76 -12.58
CA PRO A 182 -9.28 13.62 -12.60
C PRO A 182 -10.32 13.19 -11.57
N LEU A 183 -10.99 14.16 -10.94
CA LEU A 183 -12.00 13.90 -9.92
C LEU A 183 -13.12 12.99 -10.46
N GLU A 184 -13.55 13.26 -11.68
CA GLU A 184 -14.63 12.56 -12.36
C GLU A 184 -14.31 11.06 -12.53
N ASP A 185 -13.10 10.73 -12.95
CA ASP A 185 -12.65 9.36 -13.16
C ASP A 185 -12.62 8.55 -11.83
N ILE A 186 -12.18 9.23 -10.75
CA ILE A 186 -12.18 8.62 -9.41
C ILE A 186 -13.61 8.36 -8.92
N ILE A 187 -14.53 9.28 -9.16
CA ILE A 187 -15.94 9.15 -8.78
C ILE A 187 -16.62 8.03 -9.57
N GLU A 188 -16.33 7.90 -10.86
CA GLU A 188 -16.87 6.80 -11.68
C GLU A 188 -16.39 5.42 -11.17
N GLU A 189 -15.10 5.27 -10.90
CA GLU A 189 -14.57 4.02 -10.32
C GLU A 189 -15.18 3.75 -8.94
N ALA A 190 -15.31 4.76 -8.10
CA ALA A 190 -15.92 4.61 -6.77
C ALA A 190 -17.39 4.15 -6.84
N LYS A 191 -18.17 4.63 -7.82
CA LYS A 191 -19.54 4.14 -8.08
C LYS A 191 -19.54 2.69 -8.52
N LEU A 192 -18.59 2.27 -9.35
CA LEU A 192 -18.45 0.88 -9.77
C LEU A 192 -18.10 -0.01 -8.56
N ILE A 193 -17.16 0.42 -7.71
CA ILE A 193 -16.83 -0.26 -6.45
C ILE A 193 -18.09 -0.46 -5.60
N ALA A 194 -18.86 0.60 -5.38
CA ALA A 194 -20.12 0.53 -4.62
C ALA A 194 -21.14 -0.40 -5.25
N SER A 195 -21.29 -0.39 -6.59
CA SER A 195 -22.22 -1.27 -7.31
C SER A 195 -21.87 -2.76 -7.20
N ASN A 196 -20.60 -3.08 -6.93
CA ASN A 196 -20.12 -4.43 -6.64
C ASN A 196 -20.33 -4.84 -5.16
N GLY A 197 -21.00 -4.00 -4.35
CA GLY A 197 -21.33 -4.29 -2.96
C GLY A 197 -20.22 -3.99 -1.96
N ILE A 198 -19.13 -3.33 -2.38
CA ILE A 198 -18.04 -2.93 -1.51
C ILE A 198 -18.34 -1.56 -0.91
N SER A 199 -18.35 -1.48 0.43
CA SER A 199 -18.75 -0.27 1.16
C SER A 199 -17.59 0.54 1.74
N GLU A 200 -16.37 0.00 1.78
CA GLU A 200 -15.17 0.72 2.23
C GLU A 200 -14.23 1.02 1.07
N ILE A 201 -13.87 2.30 0.91
CA ILE A 201 -12.84 2.76 -0.03
C ILE A 201 -11.62 3.25 0.74
N ILE A 202 -10.44 2.83 0.27
CA ILE A 202 -9.15 3.23 0.86
C ILE A 202 -8.37 4.01 -0.19
N LEU A 203 -8.18 5.30 0.05
CA LEU A 203 -7.47 6.17 -0.88
C LEU A 203 -5.97 5.91 -0.84
N ALA A 204 -5.37 5.68 -2.00
CA ALA A 204 -3.96 5.40 -2.16
C ALA A 204 -3.30 6.31 -3.21
N ALA A 205 -2.14 6.82 -2.86
CA ALA A 205 -1.13 7.43 -3.73
C ALA A 205 0.22 7.32 -3.00
N GLN A 206 1.30 7.80 -3.58
CA GLN A 206 2.57 7.91 -2.85
C GLN A 206 2.57 9.09 -1.86
N ASP A 207 1.70 10.07 -2.10
CA ASP A 207 1.38 11.18 -1.20
C ASP A 207 -0.06 11.65 -1.50
N THR A 208 -1.02 11.17 -0.73
CA THR A 208 -2.44 11.49 -0.92
C THR A 208 -2.77 12.94 -0.60
N THR A 209 -2.00 13.57 0.31
CA THR A 209 -2.22 14.98 0.69
C THR A 209 -1.88 15.97 -0.41
N ASN A 210 -1.11 15.57 -1.41
CA ASN A 210 -0.78 16.39 -2.58
C ASN A 210 -1.80 16.26 -3.73
N TYR A 211 -2.86 15.46 -3.56
CA TYR A 211 -3.88 15.31 -4.60
C TYR A 211 -4.41 16.66 -5.10
N GLY A 212 -4.37 16.81 -6.41
CA GLY A 212 -4.91 17.98 -7.12
C GLY A 212 -3.94 19.16 -7.29
N LEU A 213 -2.75 19.14 -6.67
CA LEU A 213 -1.78 20.24 -6.83
C LEU A 213 -1.38 20.49 -8.28
N ASP A 214 -1.20 19.45 -9.06
CA ASP A 214 -0.86 19.52 -10.48
C ASP A 214 -2.06 19.94 -11.35
N LEU A 215 -3.24 19.34 -11.13
CA LEU A 215 -4.46 19.58 -11.91
C LEU A 215 -5.15 20.89 -11.53
N TYR A 216 -5.39 21.12 -10.24
CA TYR A 216 -6.25 22.21 -9.74
C TYR A 216 -5.46 23.36 -9.10
N LYS A 217 -4.11 23.28 -9.10
CA LYS A 217 -3.19 24.26 -8.49
C LYS A 217 -3.42 24.48 -6.99
N LYS A 218 -4.05 23.54 -6.32
CA LYS A 218 -4.30 23.49 -4.88
C LYS A 218 -4.48 22.05 -4.43
N ARG A 219 -4.24 21.78 -3.15
CA ARG A 219 -4.60 20.51 -2.53
C ARG A 219 -6.11 20.33 -2.56
N ASN A 220 -6.57 19.24 -3.12
CA ASN A 220 -7.99 19.00 -3.41
C ASN A 220 -8.57 17.76 -2.73
N LEU A 221 -7.78 17.11 -1.86
CA LEU A 221 -8.23 15.92 -1.12
C LEU A 221 -9.52 16.14 -0.33
N PRO A 222 -9.74 17.28 0.39
CA PRO A 222 -10.99 17.51 1.10
C PRO A 222 -12.22 17.56 0.18
N VAL A 223 -12.06 18.06 -1.04
CA VAL A 223 -13.15 18.07 -2.03
C VAL A 223 -13.44 16.65 -2.52
N LEU A 224 -12.39 15.88 -2.82
CA LEU A 224 -12.53 14.48 -3.22
C LEU A 224 -13.27 13.66 -2.15
N LEU A 225 -12.88 13.79 -0.87
CA LEU A 225 -13.53 13.10 0.24
C LEU A 225 -15.03 13.43 0.31
N ARG A 226 -15.38 14.70 0.14
CA ARG A 226 -16.77 15.16 0.15
C ARG A 226 -17.58 14.60 -1.02
N GLU A 227 -17.00 14.54 -2.21
CA GLU A 227 -17.70 13.99 -3.38
C GLU A 227 -17.86 12.46 -3.28
N LEU A 228 -16.83 11.74 -2.82
CA LEU A 228 -16.92 10.32 -2.56
C LEU A 228 -17.99 9.97 -1.51
N SER A 229 -18.11 10.79 -0.48
CA SER A 229 -19.12 10.59 0.59
C SER A 229 -20.58 10.69 0.12
N LYS A 230 -20.83 11.30 -1.04
CA LYS A 230 -22.16 11.38 -1.63
C LYS A 230 -22.59 10.09 -2.35
N ILE A 231 -21.65 9.19 -2.60
CA ILE A 231 -21.93 7.95 -3.34
C ILE A 231 -22.74 7.01 -2.43
N GLU A 232 -23.88 6.57 -2.96
CA GLU A 232 -24.70 5.55 -2.32
C GLU A 232 -23.96 4.21 -2.29
N GLY A 233 -24.05 3.48 -1.19
CA GLY A 233 -23.31 2.23 -0.98
C GLY A 233 -21.91 2.39 -0.39
N ILE A 234 -21.27 3.57 -0.46
CA ILE A 234 -20.04 3.85 0.27
C ILE A 234 -20.38 4.30 1.69
N GLU A 235 -19.87 3.55 2.67
CA GLU A 235 -20.10 3.77 4.10
C GLU A 235 -18.84 4.31 4.79
N SER A 236 -17.64 3.95 4.32
CA SER A 236 -16.38 4.44 4.90
C SER A 236 -15.32 4.75 3.84
N ILE A 237 -14.55 5.81 4.11
CA ILE A 237 -13.45 6.28 3.29
C ILE A 237 -12.22 6.45 4.19
N ARG A 238 -11.16 5.73 3.88
CA ARG A 238 -9.89 5.79 4.63
C ARG A 238 -8.82 6.50 3.83
N VAL A 239 -8.04 7.36 4.49
CA VAL A 239 -6.91 8.08 3.88
C VAL A 239 -5.60 7.47 4.34
N MET A 240 -4.82 6.95 3.41
CA MET A 240 -3.49 6.40 3.65
C MET A 240 -2.42 7.28 2.99
N TYR A 241 -1.17 7.12 3.44
CA TYR A 241 0.01 7.74 2.83
C TYR A 241 -0.02 9.28 2.79
N GLY A 242 -0.37 9.91 3.91
CA GLY A 242 -0.33 11.37 4.05
C GLY A 242 1.06 11.90 4.42
N TYR A 243 1.26 13.19 4.16
CA TYR A 243 2.43 13.93 4.65
C TYR A 243 2.01 15.02 5.64
N MET A 244 2.83 15.24 6.68
CA MET A 244 2.48 16.15 7.78
C MET A 244 2.26 17.60 7.31
N ASP A 245 3.03 18.07 6.32
CA ASP A 245 2.87 19.41 5.72
C ASP A 245 1.58 19.55 4.89
N GLY A 246 0.97 18.43 4.52
CA GLY A 246 -0.30 18.39 3.79
C GLY A 246 -1.56 18.34 4.68
N ILE A 247 -1.39 18.14 5.98
CA ILE A 247 -2.50 18.12 6.95
C ILE A 247 -2.85 19.56 7.34
N ASP A 248 -3.66 20.21 6.52
CA ASP A 248 -4.10 21.60 6.73
C ASP A 248 -5.47 21.66 7.44
N ASP A 249 -5.91 22.89 7.73
CA ASP A 249 -7.16 23.16 8.44
C ASP A 249 -8.39 22.63 7.71
N VAL A 250 -8.35 22.65 6.38
CA VAL A 250 -9.47 22.21 5.54
C VAL A 250 -9.60 20.69 5.60
N LEU A 251 -8.50 19.98 5.54
CA LEU A 251 -8.48 18.53 5.67
C LEU A 251 -8.87 18.08 7.09
N ILE A 252 -8.34 18.73 8.13
CA ILE A 252 -8.72 18.44 9.51
C ILE A 252 -10.23 18.61 9.71
N ASN A 253 -10.79 19.71 9.21
CA ASN A 253 -12.23 19.95 9.30
C ASN A 253 -13.05 18.91 8.53
N GLU A 254 -12.61 18.49 7.33
CA GLU A 254 -13.30 17.47 6.55
C GLU A 254 -13.31 16.12 7.29
N ILE A 255 -12.18 15.66 7.83
CA ILE A 255 -12.11 14.42 8.61
C ILE A 255 -12.98 14.50 9.88
N LYS A 256 -13.01 15.69 10.53
CA LYS A 256 -13.79 15.93 11.73
C LYS A 256 -15.29 15.83 11.49
N THR A 257 -15.78 16.43 10.39
CA THR A 257 -17.21 16.67 10.17
C THR A 257 -17.87 15.69 9.20
N ASN A 258 -17.09 14.92 8.47
CA ASN A 258 -17.59 13.94 7.52
C ASN A 258 -17.63 12.55 8.18
N ASP A 259 -18.82 12.07 8.47
CA ASP A 259 -19.03 10.80 9.20
C ASP A 259 -18.58 9.57 8.41
N LYS A 260 -18.51 9.65 7.08
CA LYS A 260 -18.00 8.54 6.24
C LYS A 260 -16.47 8.51 6.17
N VAL A 261 -15.78 9.59 6.52
CA VAL A 261 -14.31 9.59 6.57
C VAL A 261 -13.83 8.99 7.89
N CYS A 262 -13.09 7.89 7.79
CA CYS A 262 -12.51 7.24 8.95
C CYS A 262 -11.65 8.24 9.75
N LYS A 263 -11.86 8.29 11.05
CA LYS A 263 -10.99 9.06 11.96
C LYS A 263 -9.66 8.33 12.14
N TYR A 264 -8.97 8.18 11.03
CA TYR A 264 -7.72 7.46 10.90
C TYR A 264 -6.83 8.19 9.87
N LEU A 265 -5.56 8.38 10.19
CA LEU A 265 -4.56 8.94 9.29
C LEU A 265 -3.26 8.13 9.37
N ASP A 266 -2.74 7.72 8.22
CA ASP A 266 -1.40 7.18 8.08
C ASP A 266 -0.45 8.29 7.59
N ILE A 267 0.49 8.70 8.45
CA ILE A 267 1.40 9.83 8.22
C ILE A 267 2.83 9.40 8.55
N PRO A 268 3.57 8.85 7.59
CA PRO A 268 4.97 8.47 7.79
C PRO A 268 5.86 9.68 8.11
N ILE A 269 6.29 9.85 9.36
CA ILE A 269 7.19 10.93 9.77
C ILE A 269 8.65 10.65 9.48
N GLN A 270 9.03 9.40 9.35
CA GLN A 270 10.36 8.83 9.09
C GLN A 270 11.36 8.96 10.25
N HIS A 271 11.46 10.10 10.92
CA HIS A 271 12.36 10.30 12.06
C HIS A 271 11.85 11.35 13.04
N GLY A 272 12.44 11.39 14.25
CA GLY A 272 12.12 12.34 15.31
C GLY A 272 13.27 13.29 15.69
N ASP A 273 14.21 13.53 14.78
CA ASP A 273 15.32 14.48 14.93
C ASP A 273 15.41 15.38 13.71
N ASP A 274 15.49 16.70 13.91
CA ASP A 274 15.46 17.68 12.82
C ASP A 274 16.69 17.59 11.89
N THR A 275 17.84 17.16 12.41
CA THR A 275 19.06 17.00 11.59
C THR A 275 18.89 15.84 10.63
N ILE A 276 18.35 14.73 11.10
CA ILE A 276 18.06 13.55 10.26
C ILE A 276 16.93 13.85 9.28
N LEU A 277 15.83 14.47 9.72
CA LEU A 277 14.74 14.88 8.82
C LEU A 277 15.22 15.77 7.68
N LYS A 278 16.11 16.71 8.00
CA LYS A 278 16.76 17.57 6.98
C LYS A 278 17.65 16.77 6.03
N ALA A 279 18.44 15.81 6.53
CA ALA A 279 19.27 14.93 5.71
C ALA A 279 18.43 13.99 4.83
N MET A 280 17.26 13.58 5.31
CA MET A 280 16.24 12.85 4.56
C MET A 280 15.51 13.73 3.51
N HIS A 281 15.82 15.01 3.39
CA HIS A 281 15.10 15.99 2.57
C HIS A 281 13.61 16.10 2.90
N ARG A 282 13.27 15.92 4.18
CA ARG A 282 11.90 16.11 4.67
C ARG A 282 11.64 17.59 4.94
N LYS A 283 10.39 18.01 4.72
CA LYS A 283 9.91 19.35 5.09
C LYS A 283 9.42 19.40 6.54
N ASP A 284 9.17 18.23 7.11
CA ASP A 284 8.70 18.09 8.48
C ASP A 284 9.80 18.48 9.46
N THR A 285 9.39 19.05 10.58
CA THR A 285 10.23 19.32 11.75
C THR A 285 9.58 18.72 12.98
N VAL A 286 10.37 18.48 14.02
CA VAL A 286 9.86 18.00 15.33
C VAL A 286 8.76 18.91 15.88
N ASP A 287 8.89 20.24 15.70
CA ASP A 287 7.88 21.21 16.13
C ASP A 287 6.59 21.12 15.31
N LEU A 288 6.70 21.03 13.98
CA LEU A 288 5.54 20.86 13.09
C LEU A 288 4.79 19.57 13.42
N ILE A 289 5.51 18.44 13.54
CA ILE A 289 4.93 17.15 13.90
C ILE A 289 4.18 17.26 15.24
N THR A 290 4.84 17.80 16.26
CA THR A 290 4.26 17.95 17.59
C THR A 290 2.98 18.77 17.56
N THR A 291 3.02 19.94 16.95
CA THR A 291 1.89 20.87 16.88
C THR A 291 0.72 20.26 16.12
N ARG A 292 0.98 19.57 14.99
CA ARG A 292 -0.07 18.91 14.20
C ARG A 292 -0.70 17.75 14.93
N LEU A 293 0.09 16.89 15.59
CA LEU A 293 -0.45 15.78 16.39
C LEU A 293 -1.33 16.26 17.54
N GLN A 294 -0.90 17.28 18.28
CA GLN A 294 -1.70 17.88 19.34
C GLN A 294 -3.02 18.41 18.80
N ARG A 295 -2.98 19.09 17.66
CA ARG A 295 -4.15 19.64 17.02
C ARG A 295 -5.11 18.57 16.54
N LEU A 296 -4.62 17.54 15.82
CA LEU A 296 -5.43 16.41 15.37
C LEU A 296 -6.19 15.77 16.53
N ARG A 297 -5.51 15.48 17.64
CA ARG A 297 -6.14 14.85 18.81
C ARG A 297 -7.14 15.75 19.53
N SER A 298 -6.86 17.04 19.59
CA SER A 298 -7.78 17.99 20.24
C SER A 298 -9.04 18.26 19.42
N GLU A 299 -8.92 18.29 18.09
CA GLU A 299 -10.04 18.62 17.20
C GLU A 299 -10.86 17.40 16.76
N ILE A 300 -10.24 16.21 16.70
CA ILE A 300 -10.88 14.98 16.26
C ILE A 300 -10.76 13.93 17.38
N PRO A 301 -11.68 13.91 18.34
CA PRO A 301 -11.67 12.91 19.41
C PRO A 301 -11.71 11.49 18.86
N GLY A 302 -10.83 10.62 19.38
CA GLY A 302 -10.73 9.22 18.94
C GLY A 302 -10.00 9.02 17.61
N ILE A 303 -9.31 10.03 17.07
CA ILE A 303 -8.50 9.84 15.87
C ILE A 303 -7.37 8.84 16.13
N ILE A 304 -7.20 7.92 15.22
CA ILE A 304 -6.09 6.97 15.17
C ILE A 304 -5.02 7.52 14.24
N ILE A 305 -3.80 7.62 14.74
CA ILE A 305 -2.68 8.11 13.96
C ILE A 305 -1.63 7.01 13.83
N ARG A 306 -1.50 6.51 12.60
CA ARG A 306 -0.45 5.58 12.20
C ARG A 306 0.74 6.37 11.68
N THR A 307 1.93 5.87 11.94
CA THR A 307 3.16 6.41 11.40
C THR A 307 4.12 5.33 10.94
N THR A 308 5.14 5.76 10.22
CA THR A 308 6.30 4.95 9.86
C THR A 308 7.55 5.72 10.21
N VAL A 309 8.51 5.04 10.83
CA VAL A 309 9.84 5.57 11.11
C VAL A 309 10.93 4.70 10.50
N MET A 310 12.09 5.28 10.28
CA MET A 310 13.28 4.62 9.75
C MET A 310 14.43 4.81 10.71
N VAL A 311 15.16 3.73 11.00
CA VAL A 311 16.37 3.74 11.83
C VAL A 311 17.59 3.37 11.01
N GLY A 312 18.77 3.82 11.44
CA GLY A 312 20.03 3.53 10.76
C GLY A 312 20.23 4.31 9.46
N PHE A 313 19.60 5.48 9.33
CA PHE A 313 19.88 6.41 8.24
C PHE A 313 21.35 6.87 8.29
N PRO A 314 22.04 7.06 7.15
CA PRO A 314 23.45 7.47 7.14
C PRO A 314 23.74 8.68 8.04
N GLY A 315 24.73 8.55 8.90
CA GLY A 315 25.12 9.57 9.87
C GLY A 315 24.25 9.68 11.13
N GLU A 316 23.23 8.81 11.32
CA GLU A 316 22.40 8.80 12.53
C GLU A 316 23.22 8.41 13.76
N THR A 317 23.42 9.37 14.68
CA THR A 317 24.16 9.15 15.94
C THR A 317 23.26 8.54 17.02
N GLU A 318 23.86 8.09 18.14
CA GLU A 318 23.10 7.59 19.30
C GLU A 318 22.26 8.70 19.96
N GLU A 319 22.71 9.95 19.94
CA GLU A 319 21.95 11.11 20.43
C GLU A 319 20.67 11.31 19.59
N GLN A 320 20.79 11.28 18.26
CA GLN A 320 19.66 11.44 17.34
C GLN A 320 18.66 10.28 17.42
N PHE A 321 19.16 9.06 17.60
CA PHE A 321 18.31 7.90 17.87
C PHE A 321 17.59 8.02 19.23
N THR A 322 18.26 8.55 20.26
CA THR A 322 17.63 8.84 21.56
C THR A 322 16.54 9.89 21.39
N ASN A 323 16.79 10.98 20.63
CA ASN A 323 15.78 12.00 20.30
C ASN A 323 14.56 11.39 19.62
N LEU A 324 14.74 10.45 18.69
CA LEU A 324 13.65 9.71 18.07
C LEU A 324 12.80 8.99 19.13
N LYS A 325 13.42 8.18 20.00
CA LYS A 325 12.69 7.43 21.04
C LYS A 325 11.94 8.35 22.02
N GLU A 326 12.56 9.43 22.45
CA GLU A 326 11.92 10.41 23.37
C GLU A 326 10.72 11.08 22.70
N ASN A 327 10.84 11.44 21.42
CA ASN A 327 9.73 12.01 20.68
C ASN A 327 8.62 10.98 20.42
N LEU A 328 8.93 9.72 20.14
CA LEU A 328 7.92 8.66 20.01
C LEU A 328 7.16 8.47 21.35
N LYS A 329 7.84 8.45 22.50
CA LYS A 329 7.21 8.42 23.83
C LYS A 329 6.26 9.61 24.05
N ARG A 330 6.63 10.79 23.59
CA ARG A 330 5.83 12.02 23.72
C ARG A 330 4.65 12.05 22.76
N TRP A 331 4.88 11.62 21.48
CA TRP A 331 3.87 11.64 20.43
C TRP A 331 2.85 10.52 20.53
N ARG A 332 3.25 9.36 21.06
CA ARG A 332 2.38 8.21 21.33
C ARG A 332 1.50 7.87 20.12
N PHE A 333 2.12 7.44 19.03
CA PHE A 333 1.36 6.98 17.86
C PHE A 333 0.58 5.71 18.20
N ASP A 334 -0.66 5.65 17.74
CA ASP A 334 -1.55 4.51 17.99
C ASP A 334 -1.08 3.26 17.22
N ARG A 335 -0.52 3.49 16.04
CA ARG A 335 0.09 2.46 15.19
C ARG A 335 1.44 2.95 14.67
N LEU A 336 2.42 2.06 14.61
CA LEU A 336 3.75 2.39 14.12
C LEU A 336 4.38 1.23 13.37
N GLY A 337 4.91 1.52 12.18
CA GLY A 337 5.85 0.66 11.48
C GLY A 337 7.27 1.21 11.59
N CYS A 338 8.25 0.35 11.81
CA CYS A 338 9.66 0.71 11.81
C CYS A 338 10.40 -0.05 10.71
N PHE A 339 11.27 0.64 9.96
CA PHE A 339 12.13 0.03 8.95
C PHE A 339 13.59 0.34 9.24
N MET A 340 14.47 -0.60 8.94
CA MET A 340 15.89 -0.35 8.84
C MET A 340 16.18 0.34 7.50
N PHE A 341 17.04 1.33 7.49
CA PHE A 341 17.47 1.98 6.25
C PHE A 341 18.11 0.96 5.29
N SER A 342 17.60 0.91 4.07
CA SER A 342 18.15 0.14 2.94
C SER A 342 18.76 1.12 1.93
N PRO A 343 20.05 0.99 1.58
CA PRO A 343 20.67 1.83 0.56
C PRO A 343 20.14 1.44 -0.83
N GLU A 344 19.36 2.32 -1.44
CA GLU A 344 18.77 2.08 -2.75
C GLU A 344 19.53 2.83 -3.83
N GLU A 345 20.03 2.12 -4.83
CA GLU A 345 20.79 2.66 -5.95
C GLU A 345 20.05 3.81 -6.66
N GLY A 346 20.79 4.84 -7.02
CA GLY A 346 20.26 6.04 -7.67
C GLY A 346 19.58 7.02 -6.72
N THR A 347 19.53 6.74 -5.41
CA THR A 347 19.06 7.70 -4.40
C THR A 347 20.24 8.45 -3.77
N PRO A 348 20.06 9.72 -3.35
CA PRO A 348 21.14 10.47 -2.69
C PRO A 348 21.69 9.78 -1.44
N ALA A 349 20.86 9.10 -0.67
CA ALA A 349 21.27 8.44 0.57
C ALA A 349 22.11 7.17 0.34
N TYR A 350 22.09 6.61 -0.87
CA TYR A 350 22.95 5.48 -1.25
C TYR A 350 24.43 5.85 -1.15
N ASP A 351 24.79 7.05 -1.65
CA ASP A 351 26.17 7.54 -1.73
C ASP A 351 26.59 8.35 -0.48
N MET A 352 25.72 8.51 0.52
CA MET A 352 26.07 9.25 1.74
C MET A 352 27.16 8.51 2.52
N PRO A 353 28.14 9.25 3.09
CA PRO A 353 29.10 8.68 4.04
C PRO A 353 28.41 8.22 5.33
N ASP A 354 29.18 7.60 6.20
CA ASP A 354 28.75 7.22 7.54
C ASP A 354 27.54 6.27 7.55
N GLN A 355 27.52 5.30 6.64
CA GLN A 355 26.55 4.21 6.61
C GLN A 355 26.57 3.44 7.93
N ILE A 356 25.41 3.19 8.49
CA ILE A 356 25.26 2.48 9.78
C ILE A 356 25.33 0.97 9.53
N ASP A 357 26.06 0.27 10.38
CA ASP A 357 26.17 -1.20 10.31
C ASP A 357 24.85 -1.90 10.67
N GLU A 358 24.66 -3.11 10.12
CA GLU A 358 23.40 -3.86 10.27
C GLU A 358 23.11 -4.20 11.74
N ALA A 359 24.11 -4.51 12.56
CA ALA A 359 23.88 -4.84 13.97
C ALA A 359 23.33 -3.63 14.76
N THR A 360 23.82 -2.43 14.44
CA THR A 360 23.29 -1.18 15.01
C THR A 360 21.87 -0.92 14.53
N LYS A 361 21.57 -1.12 13.23
CA LYS A 361 20.20 -0.98 12.69
C LYS A 361 19.23 -1.95 13.36
N GLU A 362 19.61 -3.23 13.49
CA GLU A 362 18.77 -4.24 14.15
C GLU A 362 18.51 -3.93 15.62
N ARG A 363 19.52 -3.46 16.35
CA ARG A 363 19.33 -3.03 17.74
C ARG A 363 18.35 -1.89 17.84
N ARG A 364 18.52 -0.83 17.04
CA ARG A 364 17.63 0.33 17.02
C ARG A 364 16.21 -0.03 16.62
N TYR A 365 16.06 -0.91 15.64
CA TYR A 365 14.78 -1.46 15.20
C TYR A 365 14.05 -2.15 16.36
N LYS A 366 14.73 -3.04 17.09
CA LYS A 366 14.16 -3.75 18.25
C LYS A 366 13.75 -2.78 19.35
N GLU A 367 14.60 -1.81 19.70
CA GLU A 367 14.29 -0.81 20.72
C GLU A 367 13.06 0.06 20.37
N VAL A 368 12.85 0.37 19.10
CA VAL A 368 11.65 1.09 18.67
C VAL A 368 10.40 0.22 18.81
N TYR A 369 10.46 -1.06 18.44
CA TYR A 369 9.32 -1.97 18.58
C TYR A 369 9.02 -2.30 20.05
N GLU A 370 10.00 -2.44 20.91
CA GLU A 370 9.81 -2.60 22.35
C GLU A 370 9.04 -1.41 22.92
N LEU A 371 9.46 -0.19 22.58
CA LEU A 371 8.76 1.03 22.98
C LEU A 371 7.32 1.07 22.43
N GLN A 372 7.13 0.74 21.15
CA GLN A 372 5.80 0.79 20.53
C GLN A 372 4.88 -0.31 21.08
N SER A 373 5.41 -1.46 21.45
CA SER A 373 4.65 -2.53 22.09
C SER A 373 3.97 -2.06 23.37
N GLU A 374 4.70 -1.33 24.24
CA GLU A 374 4.14 -0.72 25.45
C GLU A 374 3.00 0.25 25.12
N ILE A 375 3.21 1.13 24.14
CA ILE A 375 2.21 2.13 23.73
C ILE A 375 0.97 1.44 23.14
N SER A 376 1.18 0.43 22.30
CA SER A 376 0.09 -0.32 21.65
C SER A 376 -0.73 -1.10 22.66
N LYS A 377 -0.08 -1.69 23.68
CA LYS A 377 -0.75 -2.39 24.77
C LYS A 377 -1.67 -1.45 25.55
N GLU A 378 -1.18 -0.29 26.00
CA GLU A 378 -2.01 0.69 26.70
C GLU A 378 -3.19 1.17 25.84
N TYR A 379 -2.98 1.37 24.55
CA TYR A 379 -4.05 1.73 23.62
C TYR A 379 -5.11 0.61 23.52
N ASN A 380 -4.68 -0.65 23.41
CA ASN A 380 -5.61 -1.78 23.31
C ASN A 380 -6.33 -2.04 24.64
N GLU A 381 -5.65 -1.93 25.79
CA GLU A 381 -6.27 -2.03 27.12
C GLU A 381 -7.36 -0.96 27.33
N ALA A 382 -7.16 0.26 26.83
CA ALA A 382 -8.16 1.31 26.89
C ALA A 382 -9.43 1.02 26.05
N ARG A 383 -9.38 0.04 25.16
CA ARG A 383 -10.52 -0.41 24.33
C ARG A 383 -11.31 -1.56 24.97
N LEU A 384 -10.83 -2.17 26.04
CA LEU A 384 -11.57 -3.22 26.73
C LEU A 384 -12.98 -2.72 27.15
N ASP A 385 -13.95 -3.59 27.04
CA ASP A 385 -15.38 -3.33 27.28
C ASP A 385 -16.03 -2.29 26.34
N SER A 386 -15.28 -1.69 25.40
CA SER A 386 -15.85 -0.79 24.40
C SER A 386 -16.65 -1.55 23.35
N GLU A 387 -17.65 -0.87 22.79
CA GLU A 387 -18.42 -1.35 21.64
C GLU A 387 -17.92 -0.66 20.37
N VAL A 388 -17.54 -1.45 19.39
CA VAL A 388 -17.03 -0.97 18.09
C VAL A 388 -17.81 -1.63 16.95
N GLU A 389 -17.90 -0.93 15.83
CA GLU A 389 -18.41 -1.51 14.60
C GLU A 389 -17.24 -2.13 13.83
N VAL A 390 -17.34 -3.42 13.50
CA VAL A 390 -16.30 -4.21 12.84
C VAL A 390 -16.80 -4.69 11.48
N MET A 391 -16.08 -4.36 10.43
CA MET A 391 -16.19 -4.97 9.10
C MET A 391 -15.52 -6.34 9.14
N VAL A 392 -16.23 -7.38 8.77
CA VAL A 392 -15.66 -8.75 8.68
C VAL A 392 -14.98 -8.92 7.32
N ASP A 393 -13.69 -9.23 7.35
CA ASP A 393 -12.87 -9.37 6.15
C ASP A 393 -12.62 -10.85 5.78
N SER A 394 -12.42 -11.71 6.77
CA SER A 394 -12.06 -13.12 6.56
C SER A 394 -12.43 -14.00 7.76
N ILE A 395 -12.12 -15.28 7.63
CA ILE A 395 -12.12 -16.25 8.74
C ILE A 395 -10.66 -16.59 9.02
N SER A 396 -10.31 -16.74 10.30
CA SER A 396 -8.96 -17.16 10.72
C SER A 396 -8.59 -18.54 10.13
N GLU A 397 -7.29 -18.79 9.94
CA GLU A 397 -6.81 -20.04 9.32
C GLU A 397 -7.29 -21.30 10.07
N ASP A 398 -7.43 -21.23 11.39
CA ASP A 398 -7.95 -22.32 12.23
C ASP A 398 -9.49 -22.43 12.22
N GLY A 399 -10.19 -21.50 11.58
CA GLY A 399 -11.65 -21.45 11.48
C GLY A 399 -12.37 -21.08 12.78
N ILE A 400 -11.67 -20.62 13.82
CA ILE A 400 -12.26 -20.35 15.15
C ILE A 400 -12.89 -18.96 15.22
N PHE A 401 -12.22 -17.95 14.62
CA PHE A 401 -12.64 -16.57 14.64
C PHE A 401 -12.94 -16.04 13.26
N TYR A 402 -13.85 -15.09 13.19
CA TYR A 402 -13.88 -14.14 12.08
C TYR A 402 -12.84 -13.05 12.34
N GLN A 403 -12.19 -12.58 11.29
CA GLN A 403 -11.24 -11.49 11.36
C GLN A 403 -11.82 -10.26 10.69
N GLY A 404 -11.66 -9.12 11.33
CA GLY A 404 -12.22 -7.89 10.80
C GLY A 404 -11.51 -6.65 11.32
N ARG A 405 -12.03 -5.49 10.92
CA ARG A 405 -11.46 -4.19 11.25
C ARG A 405 -12.53 -3.19 11.63
N SER A 406 -12.23 -2.37 12.61
CA SER A 406 -12.98 -1.14 12.87
C SER A 406 -12.42 0.03 12.05
N TYR A 407 -12.91 1.24 12.30
CA TYR A 407 -12.29 2.44 11.73
C TYR A 407 -10.82 2.61 12.16
N GLY A 408 -10.40 1.98 13.25
CA GLY A 408 -9.08 2.12 13.85
C GLY A 408 -8.01 1.16 13.28
N GLU A 409 -8.36 0.27 12.38
CA GLU A 409 -7.44 -0.67 11.74
C GLU A 409 -7.50 -0.53 10.21
N ALA A 410 -6.36 -0.28 9.58
CA ALA A 410 -6.22 -0.32 8.12
C ALA A 410 -5.83 -1.73 7.66
N PRO A 411 -6.39 -2.23 6.54
CA PRO A 411 -6.04 -3.55 6.02
C PRO A 411 -4.56 -3.62 5.64
N ASP A 412 -4.01 -4.82 5.71
CA ASP A 412 -2.65 -5.20 5.30
C ASP A 412 -1.51 -4.60 6.15
N VAL A 413 -1.79 -3.59 7.00
CA VAL A 413 -0.75 -2.86 7.74
C VAL A 413 -0.98 -2.78 9.25
N ASP A 414 -2.22 -2.97 9.71
CA ASP A 414 -2.57 -2.97 11.14
C ASP A 414 -3.09 -4.36 11.56
N PRO A 415 -2.99 -4.71 12.85
CA PRO A 415 -3.57 -5.94 13.37
C PRO A 415 -5.09 -5.99 13.20
N VAL A 416 -5.63 -7.17 13.01
CA VAL A 416 -7.08 -7.42 12.91
C VAL A 416 -7.73 -7.57 14.29
N ILE A 417 -9.05 -7.46 14.32
CA ILE A 417 -9.88 -7.82 15.48
C ILE A 417 -10.41 -9.23 15.26
N ASN A 418 -10.08 -10.15 16.16
CA ASN A 418 -10.64 -11.50 16.17
C ASN A 418 -12.06 -11.45 16.79
N VAL A 419 -13.07 -11.88 16.03
CA VAL A 419 -14.48 -11.77 16.42
C VAL A 419 -15.09 -13.14 16.59
N ALA A 420 -15.59 -13.42 17.81
CA ALA A 420 -16.40 -14.60 18.08
C ALA A 420 -17.88 -14.28 17.82
N ALA A 421 -18.51 -15.06 16.95
CA ALA A 421 -19.94 -14.95 16.67
C ALA A 421 -20.75 -15.59 17.82
N THR A 422 -21.73 -14.88 18.36
CA THR A 422 -22.52 -15.36 19.51
C THR A 422 -23.89 -15.93 19.13
N LYS A 423 -24.48 -15.53 18.01
CA LYS A 423 -25.88 -15.87 17.67
C LYS A 423 -26.02 -16.45 16.26
N GLU A 424 -25.28 -15.98 15.32
CA GLU A 424 -25.40 -16.34 13.89
C GLU A 424 -24.02 -16.31 13.21
N GLU A 425 -23.88 -17.00 12.10
CA GLU A 425 -22.69 -16.91 11.26
C GLU A 425 -22.55 -15.49 10.67
N LEU A 426 -21.32 -14.97 10.67
CA LEU A 426 -21.05 -13.65 10.12
C LEU A 426 -20.76 -13.73 8.61
N VAL A 427 -21.14 -12.68 7.91
CA VAL A 427 -20.96 -12.59 6.46
C VAL A 427 -19.79 -11.65 6.17
N ILE A 428 -18.82 -12.12 5.39
CA ILE A 428 -17.70 -11.31 4.92
C ILE A 428 -18.24 -10.09 4.14
N GLY A 429 -17.64 -8.94 4.37
CA GLY A 429 -18.06 -7.67 3.78
C GLY A 429 -19.20 -6.97 4.52
N LYS A 430 -19.69 -7.52 5.64
CA LYS A 430 -20.71 -6.88 6.49
C LYS A 430 -20.14 -6.37 7.79
N ARG A 431 -20.81 -5.37 8.36
CA ARG A 431 -20.45 -4.75 9.64
C ARG A 431 -21.31 -5.31 10.78
N TYR A 432 -20.66 -5.53 11.90
CA TYR A 432 -21.30 -6.03 13.12
C TYR A 432 -20.86 -5.20 14.31
N LYS A 433 -21.77 -5.01 15.27
CA LYS A 433 -21.41 -4.45 16.58
C LYS A 433 -20.71 -5.52 17.40
N VAL A 434 -19.52 -5.18 17.89
CA VAL A 434 -18.63 -6.07 18.62
C VAL A 434 -18.21 -5.39 19.91
N ARG A 435 -18.30 -6.12 21.03
CA ARG A 435 -17.71 -5.70 22.30
C ARG A 435 -16.34 -6.32 22.42
N ILE A 436 -15.32 -5.49 22.67
CA ILE A 436 -13.95 -5.94 22.91
C ILE A 436 -13.87 -6.56 24.29
N VAL A 437 -13.43 -7.81 24.37
CA VAL A 437 -13.41 -8.61 25.61
C VAL A 437 -12.01 -9.02 26.05
N ASP A 438 -11.04 -8.99 25.14
CA ASP A 438 -9.66 -9.34 25.43
C ASP A 438 -8.70 -8.58 24.52
N CYS A 439 -7.44 -8.39 24.95
CA CYS A 439 -6.41 -7.72 24.16
C CYS A 439 -5.00 -8.19 24.53
N SER A 440 -4.12 -8.12 23.56
CA SER A 440 -2.67 -8.18 23.74
C SER A 440 -2.02 -6.88 23.20
N GLU A 441 -0.71 -6.86 23.07
CA GLU A 441 0.01 -5.72 22.49
C GLU A 441 -0.46 -5.40 21.07
N TYR A 442 -0.79 -6.42 20.29
CA TYR A 442 -1.13 -6.28 18.86
C TYR A 442 -2.49 -6.88 18.48
N GLU A 443 -3.15 -7.61 19.35
CA GLU A 443 -4.39 -8.29 19.03
C GLU A 443 -5.54 -7.79 19.89
N LEU A 444 -6.72 -7.76 19.29
CA LEU A 444 -7.99 -7.55 19.97
C LEU A 444 -8.90 -8.73 19.72
N THR A 445 -9.60 -9.14 20.75
CA THR A 445 -10.66 -10.14 20.63
C THR A 445 -11.98 -9.53 21.08
N GLY A 446 -13.03 -9.77 20.31
CA GLY A 446 -14.38 -9.28 20.60
C GLY A 446 -15.45 -10.31 20.36
N VAL A 447 -16.64 -10.01 20.86
CA VAL A 447 -17.85 -10.83 20.70
C VAL A 447 -18.95 -9.98 20.07
N THR A 448 -19.73 -10.57 19.17
CA THR A 448 -20.90 -9.88 18.61
C THR A 448 -21.97 -9.67 19.69
N ILE A 449 -22.69 -8.52 19.63
CA ILE A 449 -23.71 -8.12 20.62
C ILE A 449 -25.07 -7.88 19.98
#